data_062235c30dfb57dec6beff72c48f054c
#
_entry.id   062235c30dfb57dec6beff72c48f054c
#
_cell.length_a   1.000
_cell.length_b   1.000
_cell.length_c   1.000
_cell.angle_alpha   90.00
_cell.angle_beta   90.00
_cell.angle_gamma   90.00
#
_symmetry.space_group_name_H-M   'P 1'
#
loop_
_entity.id
_entity.type
_entity.pdbx_description
1 polymer ?
#
loop_
_entity_poly.entity_id
_entity_poly.type
_entity_poly.pdbx_seq_one_letter_code
_entity_poly.pdbx_strand_id
1 'polypeptide(L)'
;MDTSTKAKAEKAGTLKGVAFYTPTVLRLLYDRLVLGLYFSYAWRCPTKTEPIPFFNANSFPTEHTNGPSTDSSPPRALLDIGVGTGYFLKHSPLTSINHLTLVDLNPTCLDAAAARARKAHPSITCSTVYADFLAPDGLSASSVGEAKFDAISVMLLLHCLPGPPSRKAAALIRLRGLLKKDGGVLFGATILGQGVTHNVFGRFLMWLHNRRGIFGNREDAAKSFVEPLEEALEDVRWRLVGRVLLFEARGPVV
;
A
#
# COMPACT_ATOMS: atom_id res chain seq x y z
N MET A 1 -18.49 -17.03 20.09
CA MET A 1 -17.76 -17.52 18.91
C MET A 1 -16.30 -17.55 19.31
N ASP A 2 -15.67 -18.71 19.29
CA ASP A 2 -14.32 -18.94 19.82
C ASP A 2 -13.29 -18.13 19.01
N THR A 3 -12.30 -17.55 19.69
CA THR A 3 -11.20 -16.76 19.10
C THR A 3 -10.43 -17.55 18.03
N SER A 4 -10.29 -18.86 18.20
CA SER A 4 -9.68 -19.77 17.22
C SER A 4 -10.47 -19.85 15.92
N THR A 5 -11.79 -19.91 15.98
CA THR A 5 -12.69 -19.96 14.81
C THR A 5 -12.66 -18.64 14.05
N LYS A 6 -12.57 -17.51 14.76
CA LYS A 6 -12.48 -16.17 14.17
C LYS A 6 -11.15 -15.96 13.46
N ALA A 7 -10.02 -16.34 14.06
CA ALA A 7 -8.69 -16.27 13.45
C ALA A 7 -8.58 -17.16 12.19
N LYS A 8 -9.19 -18.36 12.23
CA LYS A 8 -9.22 -19.28 11.07
C LYS A 8 -10.08 -18.74 9.92
N ALA A 9 -11.20 -18.08 10.22
CA ALA A 9 -12.04 -17.41 9.22
C ALA A 9 -11.36 -16.18 8.60
N GLU A 10 -10.64 -15.40 9.39
CA GLU A 10 -9.87 -14.24 8.92
C GLU A 10 -8.70 -14.66 8.03
N LYS A 11 -7.95 -15.72 8.41
CA LYS A 11 -6.89 -16.29 7.56
C LYS A 11 -7.44 -16.83 6.25
N ALA A 12 -8.62 -17.45 6.28
CA ALA A 12 -9.32 -17.92 5.07
C ALA A 12 -9.78 -16.75 4.18
N GLY A 13 -10.17 -15.60 4.76
CA GLY A 13 -10.50 -14.37 4.03
C GLY A 13 -9.30 -13.80 3.28
N THR A 14 -8.15 -13.70 3.93
CA THR A 14 -6.89 -13.26 3.31
C THR A 14 -6.47 -14.18 2.16
N LEU A 15 -6.56 -15.50 2.35
CA LEU A 15 -6.24 -16.49 1.31
C LEU A 15 -7.18 -16.43 0.10
N LYS A 16 -8.46 -16.09 0.29
CA LYS A 16 -9.40 -15.91 -0.84
C LYS A 16 -9.05 -14.69 -1.71
N GLY A 17 -8.63 -13.59 -1.09
CA GLY A 17 -8.10 -12.44 -1.82
C GLY A 17 -6.86 -12.80 -2.62
N VAL A 18 -5.92 -13.53 -2.02
CA VAL A 18 -4.71 -14.04 -2.67
C VAL A 18 -5.02 -14.95 -3.87
N ALA A 19 -6.01 -15.84 -3.74
CA ALA A 19 -6.39 -16.77 -4.80
C ALA A 19 -6.99 -16.10 -6.06
N PHE A 20 -7.49 -14.86 -5.94
CA PHE A 20 -7.99 -14.10 -7.09
C PHE A 20 -6.88 -13.67 -8.05
N TYR A 21 -5.65 -13.50 -7.56
CA TYR A 21 -4.50 -13.08 -8.34
C TYR A 21 -3.80 -14.27 -9.01
N THR A 22 -4.50 -14.91 -9.98
CA THR A 22 -3.85 -15.91 -10.83
C THR A 22 -2.92 -15.25 -11.87
N PRO A 23 -1.87 -15.94 -12.36
CA PRO A 23 -0.94 -15.37 -13.35
C PRO A 23 -1.62 -14.81 -14.59
N THR A 24 -2.71 -15.43 -15.05
CA THR A 24 -3.46 -15.01 -16.23
C THR A 24 -4.26 -13.73 -15.98
N VAL A 25 -4.91 -13.61 -14.82
CA VAL A 25 -5.68 -12.41 -14.44
C VAL A 25 -4.74 -11.22 -14.19
N LEU A 26 -3.62 -11.44 -13.50
CA LEU A 26 -2.58 -10.43 -13.29
C LEU A 26 -2.01 -9.89 -14.60
N ARG A 27 -1.82 -10.76 -15.58
CA ARG A 27 -1.06 -10.43 -16.78
C ARG A 27 -1.85 -9.68 -17.84
N LEU A 28 -3.15 -9.91 -17.98
CA LEU A 28 -3.95 -9.45 -19.13
C LEU A 28 -5.03 -8.41 -18.79
N LEU A 29 -5.61 -8.44 -17.61
CA LEU A 29 -6.84 -7.69 -17.31
C LEU A 29 -6.71 -6.70 -16.15
N TYR A 30 -5.88 -7.00 -15.14
CA TYR A 30 -5.87 -6.24 -13.88
C TYR A 30 -5.52 -4.77 -14.09
N ASP A 31 -4.39 -4.47 -14.72
CA ASP A 31 -3.90 -3.10 -14.86
C ASP A 31 -4.86 -2.23 -15.67
N ARG A 32 -5.43 -2.77 -16.77
CA ARG A 32 -6.34 -2.01 -17.64
C ARG A 32 -7.75 -1.90 -17.08
N LEU A 33 -8.29 -2.99 -16.56
CA LEU A 33 -9.67 -3.05 -16.08
C LEU A 33 -9.78 -2.44 -14.68
N VAL A 34 -8.96 -2.90 -13.74
CA VAL A 34 -9.07 -2.46 -12.33
C VAL A 34 -8.47 -1.07 -12.16
N LEU A 35 -7.19 -0.87 -12.50
CA LEU A 35 -6.51 0.40 -12.32
C LEU A 35 -6.90 1.46 -13.38
N GLY A 36 -7.41 1.04 -14.54
CA GLY A 36 -7.93 1.94 -15.56
C GLY A 36 -9.42 2.25 -15.37
N LEU A 37 -10.27 1.28 -15.74
CA LEU A 37 -11.72 1.49 -15.81
C LEU A 37 -12.36 1.66 -14.43
N TYR A 38 -12.09 0.76 -13.47
CA TYR A 38 -12.76 0.82 -12.15
C TYR A 38 -12.31 2.06 -11.38
N PHE A 39 -11.02 2.41 -11.41
CA PHE A 39 -10.53 3.60 -10.74
C PHE A 39 -11.10 4.89 -11.32
N SER A 40 -11.27 4.98 -12.62
CA SER A 40 -11.84 6.17 -13.27
C SER A 40 -13.35 6.30 -13.02
N TYR A 41 -14.12 5.23 -13.17
CA TYR A 41 -15.57 5.30 -13.19
C TYR A 41 -16.26 4.88 -11.89
N ALA A 42 -15.81 3.79 -11.25
CA ALA A 42 -16.41 3.34 -10.01
C ALA A 42 -15.90 4.14 -8.82
N TRP A 43 -14.57 4.28 -8.71
CA TRP A 43 -13.96 4.95 -7.56
C TRP A 43 -13.75 6.45 -7.78
N ARG A 44 -13.89 6.96 -9.00
CA ARG A 44 -13.66 8.38 -9.38
C ARG A 44 -12.32 8.92 -8.89
N CYS A 45 -11.30 8.11 -9.02
CA CYS A 45 -9.92 8.43 -8.68
C CYS A 45 -9.01 7.91 -9.80
N PRO A 46 -8.90 8.64 -10.94
CA PRO A 46 -8.17 8.14 -12.09
C PRO A 46 -6.70 7.89 -11.76
N THR A 47 -6.22 6.67 -11.94
CA THR A 47 -4.90 6.22 -11.47
C THR A 47 -3.74 7.06 -12.02
N LYS A 48 -3.85 7.50 -13.28
CA LYS A 48 -2.79 8.27 -13.95
C LYS A 48 -2.63 9.69 -13.41
N THR A 49 -3.72 10.31 -12.96
CA THR A 49 -3.73 11.71 -12.52
C THR A 49 -3.70 11.87 -11.01
N GLU A 50 -3.99 10.82 -10.27
CA GLU A 50 -4.07 10.86 -8.80
C GLU A 50 -3.12 9.88 -8.12
N PRO A 51 -3.35 8.55 -8.12
CA PRO A 51 -2.47 7.62 -7.40
C PRO A 51 -1.02 7.59 -7.89
N ILE A 52 -0.75 7.67 -9.22
CA ILE A 52 0.64 7.67 -9.73
C ILE A 52 1.39 8.94 -9.30
N PRO A 53 0.89 10.18 -9.53
CA PRO A 53 1.55 11.38 -9.04
C PRO A 53 1.74 11.38 -7.52
N PHE A 54 0.75 10.87 -6.75
CA PHE A 54 0.85 10.75 -5.31
C PHE A 54 1.94 9.77 -4.89
N PHE A 55 2.00 8.59 -5.50
CA PHE A 55 3.08 7.63 -5.27
C PHE A 55 4.44 8.25 -5.58
N ASN A 56 4.57 8.95 -6.71
CA ASN A 56 5.81 9.59 -7.11
C ASN A 56 6.25 10.65 -6.10
N ALA A 57 5.36 11.52 -5.67
CA ALA A 57 5.68 12.59 -4.72
C ALA A 57 6.19 12.04 -3.37
N ASN A 58 5.70 10.88 -2.94
CA ASN A 58 6.05 10.28 -1.66
C ASN A 58 7.17 9.23 -1.73
N SER A 59 7.39 8.61 -2.87
CA SER A 59 8.55 7.72 -3.06
C SER A 59 9.87 8.50 -3.16
N PHE A 60 9.79 9.80 -3.43
CA PHE A 60 10.92 10.73 -3.53
C PHE A 60 10.70 11.89 -2.56
N PRO A 61 10.80 11.69 -1.24
CA PRO A 61 10.78 12.83 -0.35
C PRO A 61 11.90 13.76 -0.80
N THR A 62 11.51 14.87 -1.45
CA THR A 62 12.43 15.95 -1.75
C THR A 62 12.88 16.48 -0.40
N GLU A 63 14.11 16.17 -0.03
CA GLU A 63 14.74 16.95 1.02
C GLU A 63 14.64 18.41 0.61
N HIS A 64 14.32 19.28 1.54
CA HIS A 64 14.61 20.70 1.42
C HIS A 64 16.14 20.89 1.40
N THR A 65 16.80 20.33 0.39
CA THR A 65 18.22 20.59 0.13
C THR A 65 18.29 21.87 -0.69
N ASN A 66 18.35 22.99 0.03
CA ASN A 66 18.89 24.25 -0.51
C ASN A 66 20.41 24.10 -0.73
N GLY A 67 20.86 23.05 -1.41
CA GLY A 67 22.27 22.82 -1.71
C GLY A 67 22.44 22.10 -3.05
N PRO A 68 23.55 22.35 -3.77
CA PRO A 68 23.85 21.61 -4.99
C PRO A 68 23.94 20.12 -4.65
N SER A 69 23.28 19.28 -5.45
CA SER A 69 23.34 17.81 -5.37
C SER A 69 24.80 17.36 -5.48
N THR A 70 25.42 17.08 -4.35
CA THR A 70 26.71 16.38 -4.33
C THR A 70 26.44 14.89 -4.53
N ASP A 71 27.27 14.25 -5.31
CA ASP A 71 27.23 12.82 -5.70
C ASP A 71 27.33 11.82 -4.51
N SER A 72 27.22 12.31 -3.28
CA SER A 72 27.39 11.61 -2.01
C SER A 72 26.10 11.49 -1.16
N SER A 73 24.91 11.60 -1.76
CA SER A 73 23.67 11.37 -1.01
C SER A 73 23.61 9.91 -0.52
N PRO A 74 23.23 9.66 0.76
CA PRO A 74 23.14 8.30 1.28
C PRO A 74 22.11 7.48 0.48
N PRO A 75 22.34 6.16 0.34
CA PRO A 75 21.42 5.28 -0.38
C PRO A 75 20.01 5.32 0.24
N ARG A 76 19.00 5.45 -0.60
CA ARG A 76 17.60 5.53 -0.19
C ARG A 76 16.89 4.20 -0.38
N ALA A 77 16.03 3.87 0.57
CA ALA A 77 15.31 2.61 0.62
C ALA A 77 13.78 2.83 0.63
N LEU A 78 13.09 2.12 -0.26
CA LEU A 78 11.64 2.05 -0.35
C LEU A 78 11.15 0.65 0.07
N LEU A 79 10.20 0.60 1.00
CA LEU A 79 9.42 -0.59 1.33
C LEU A 79 8.03 -0.47 0.68
N ASP A 80 7.67 -1.40 -0.20
CA ASP A 80 6.36 -1.44 -0.84
C ASP A 80 5.58 -2.68 -0.39
N ILE A 81 4.43 -2.46 0.26
CA ILE A 81 3.64 -3.49 0.94
C ILE A 81 2.32 -3.71 0.21
N GLY A 82 2.03 -4.97 -0.14
CA GLY A 82 0.88 -5.33 -0.94
C GLY A 82 1.09 -4.96 -2.41
N VAL A 83 2.23 -5.35 -2.94
CA VAL A 83 2.77 -4.89 -4.23
C VAL A 83 1.90 -5.23 -5.44
N GLY A 84 1.02 -6.23 -5.34
CA GLY A 84 0.16 -6.68 -6.41
C GLY A 84 0.93 -6.96 -7.71
N THR A 85 0.59 -6.27 -8.79
CA THR A 85 1.27 -6.43 -10.09
C THR A 85 2.58 -5.64 -10.22
N GLY A 86 2.96 -4.82 -9.22
CA GLY A 86 4.06 -3.86 -9.35
C GLY A 86 3.74 -2.69 -10.30
N TYR A 87 2.47 -2.33 -10.41
CA TYR A 87 2.01 -1.28 -11.34
C TYR A 87 2.66 0.07 -11.06
N PHE A 88 2.64 0.52 -9.80
CA PHE A 88 3.24 1.80 -9.41
C PHE A 88 4.75 1.82 -9.64
N LEU A 89 5.43 0.73 -9.28
CA LEU A 89 6.88 0.59 -9.47
C LEU A 89 7.29 0.73 -10.94
N LYS A 90 6.49 0.17 -11.87
CA LYS A 90 6.73 0.29 -13.31
C LYS A 90 6.53 1.71 -13.84
N HIS A 91 5.55 2.45 -13.29
CA HIS A 91 5.14 3.76 -13.82
C HIS A 91 5.74 4.96 -13.07
N SER A 92 6.64 4.68 -12.15
CA SER A 92 7.33 5.68 -11.33
C SER A 92 8.81 5.72 -11.66
N PRO A 93 9.45 6.88 -11.71
CA PRO A 93 10.85 6.99 -12.14
C PRO A 93 11.85 6.36 -11.16
N LEU A 94 11.54 6.25 -9.86
CA LEU A 94 12.39 5.69 -8.78
C LEU A 94 13.90 6.07 -8.84
N THR A 95 14.20 7.25 -9.36
CA THR A 95 15.59 7.68 -9.68
C THR A 95 16.48 7.87 -8.47
N SER A 96 15.90 8.14 -7.30
CA SER A 96 16.63 8.32 -6.03
C SER A 96 16.60 7.11 -5.12
N ILE A 97 15.98 6.01 -5.53
CA ILE A 97 15.91 4.78 -4.76
C ILE A 97 17.02 3.82 -5.18
N ASN A 98 17.78 3.34 -4.21
CA ASN A 98 18.84 2.36 -4.40
C ASN A 98 18.41 0.96 -3.98
N HIS A 99 17.56 0.87 -2.94
CA HIS A 99 17.07 -0.38 -2.38
C HIS A 99 15.54 -0.41 -2.36
N LEU A 100 14.98 -1.47 -2.92
CA LEU A 100 13.54 -1.72 -2.96
C LEU A 100 13.26 -3.05 -2.28
N THR A 101 12.45 -3.02 -1.23
CA THR A 101 11.95 -4.22 -0.55
C THR A 101 10.46 -4.37 -0.83
N LEU A 102 10.07 -5.50 -1.41
CA LEU A 102 8.71 -5.83 -1.79
C LEU A 102 8.12 -6.81 -0.79
N VAL A 103 6.93 -6.51 -0.25
CA VAL A 103 6.22 -7.37 0.69
C VAL A 103 4.85 -7.74 0.15
N ASP A 104 4.53 -9.02 0.08
CA ASP A 104 3.19 -9.51 -0.25
C ASP A 104 2.95 -10.89 0.35
N LEU A 105 1.70 -11.26 0.58
CA LEU A 105 1.29 -12.61 0.99
C LEU A 105 1.09 -13.55 -0.22
N ASN A 106 1.23 -13.05 -1.43
CA ASN A 106 1.09 -13.82 -2.67
C ASN A 106 2.43 -13.92 -3.40
N PRO A 107 3.07 -15.10 -3.47
CA PRO A 107 4.34 -15.28 -4.17
C PRO A 107 4.27 -14.87 -5.65
N THR A 108 3.12 -15.12 -6.32
CA THR A 108 2.92 -14.72 -7.71
C THR A 108 2.95 -13.19 -7.89
N CYS A 109 2.42 -12.44 -6.91
CA CYS A 109 2.51 -10.98 -6.90
C CYS A 109 3.95 -10.53 -6.68
N LEU A 110 4.68 -11.12 -5.74
CA LEU A 110 6.10 -10.81 -5.50
C LEU A 110 6.95 -11.03 -6.75
N ASP A 111 6.81 -12.17 -7.41
CA ASP A 111 7.55 -12.49 -8.63
C ASP A 111 7.23 -11.51 -9.78
N ALA A 112 5.94 -11.21 -9.96
CA ALA A 112 5.50 -10.28 -10.99
C ALA A 112 5.99 -8.85 -10.74
N ALA A 113 5.88 -8.37 -9.51
CA ALA A 113 6.32 -7.04 -9.12
C ALA A 113 7.84 -6.89 -9.19
N ALA A 114 8.59 -7.88 -8.69
CA ALA A 114 10.05 -7.91 -8.77
C ALA A 114 10.56 -7.92 -10.22
N ALA A 115 9.95 -8.73 -11.07
CA ALA A 115 10.30 -8.76 -12.49
C ALA A 115 10.06 -7.42 -13.19
N ARG A 116 8.93 -6.75 -12.87
CA ARG A 116 8.60 -5.41 -13.42
C ARG A 116 9.55 -4.34 -12.89
N ALA A 117 9.84 -4.34 -11.59
CA ALA A 117 10.76 -3.40 -10.96
C ALA A 117 12.17 -3.50 -11.56
N ARG A 118 12.74 -4.71 -11.62
CA ARG A 118 14.07 -4.94 -12.21
C ARG A 118 14.14 -4.56 -13.67
N LYS A 119 13.07 -4.79 -14.45
CA LYS A 119 13.01 -4.38 -15.86
C LYS A 119 12.96 -2.87 -16.03
N ALA A 120 12.18 -2.17 -15.18
CA ALA A 120 12.03 -0.72 -15.25
C ALA A 120 13.24 0.02 -14.65
N HIS A 121 13.89 -0.56 -13.65
CA HIS A 121 14.95 0.05 -12.85
C HIS A 121 16.11 -0.94 -12.62
N PRO A 122 16.94 -1.20 -13.64
CA PRO A 122 17.99 -2.23 -13.57
C PRO A 122 19.07 -1.96 -12.51
N SER A 123 19.26 -0.69 -12.12
CA SER A 123 20.26 -0.26 -11.12
C SER A 123 19.78 -0.43 -9.67
N ILE A 124 18.50 -0.68 -9.43
CA ILE A 124 17.94 -0.79 -8.08
C ILE A 124 18.11 -2.22 -7.57
N THR A 125 18.68 -2.36 -6.36
CA THR A 125 18.67 -3.63 -5.64
C THR A 125 17.25 -3.94 -5.17
N CYS A 126 16.67 -5.08 -5.62
CA CYS A 126 15.28 -5.45 -5.33
C CYS A 126 15.25 -6.78 -4.55
N SER A 127 14.76 -6.74 -3.32
CA SER A 127 14.48 -7.89 -2.45
C SER A 127 12.99 -8.15 -2.31
N THR A 128 12.64 -9.40 -1.99
CA THR A 128 11.23 -9.82 -1.80
C THR A 128 11.07 -10.50 -0.45
N VAL A 129 9.98 -10.21 0.25
CA VAL A 129 9.63 -10.76 1.55
C VAL A 129 8.21 -11.30 1.50
N TYR A 130 8.06 -12.59 1.72
CA TYR A 130 6.76 -13.24 1.89
C TYR A 130 6.28 -13.06 3.32
N ALA A 131 5.30 -12.19 3.56
CA ALA A 131 4.81 -11.91 4.90
C ALA A 131 3.34 -11.45 4.91
N ASP A 132 2.63 -11.75 6.01
CA ASP A 132 1.29 -11.24 6.27
C ASP A 132 1.38 -9.89 7.00
N PHE A 133 0.97 -8.82 6.33
CA PHE A 133 0.90 -7.48 6.91
C PHE A 133 0.05 -7.40 8.19
N LEU A 134 -0.99 -8.24 8.30
CA LEU A 134 -1.88 -8.29 9.47
C LEU A 134 -1.42 -9.27 10.55
N ALA A 135 -0.26 -9.92 10.40
CA ALA A 135 0.27 -10.81 11.43
C ALA A 135 0.39 -10.10 12.79
N PRO A 136 0.15 -10.78 13.92
CA PRO A 136 0.26 -10.17 15.25
C PRO A 136 1.62 -9.53 15.51
N ASP A 137 2.68 -10.20 15.08
CA ASP A 137 4.07 -9.72 15.20
C ASP A 137 4.40 -8.65 14.16
N GLY A 138 3.55 -8.48 13.14
CA GLY A 138 3.68 -7.52 12.07
C GLY A 138 4.93 -7.72 11.21
N LEU A 139 5.26 -6.67 10.45
CA LEU A 139 6.56 -6.59 9.77
C LEU A 139 7.57 -6.01 10.76
N SER A 140 8.66 -6.73 10.99
CA SER A 140 9.76 -6.33 11.86
C SER A 140 11.01 -6.01 11.05
N ALA A 141 11.95 -5.30 11.65
CA ALA A 141 13.26 -5.03 11.03
C ALA A 141 13.95 -6.34 10.60
N SER A 142 13.87 -7.38 11.42
CA SER A 142 14.44 -8.70 11.09
C SER A 142 13.77 -9.39 9.91
N SER A 143 12.47 -9.14 9.66
CA SER A 143 11.75 -9.75 8.54
C SER A 143 11.97 -9.02 7.21
N VAL A 144 12.23 -7.70 7.25
CA VAL A 144 12.41 -6.87 6.04
C VAL A 144 13.85 -6.42 5.79
N GLY A 145 14.80 -6.97 6.57
CA GLY A 145 16.17 -6.46 6.67
C GLY A 145 16.26 -5.34 7.70
N GLU A 146 17.41 -5.22 8.38
CA GLU A 146 17.60 -4.25 9.49
C GLU A 146 17.56 -2.78 9.07
N ALA A 147 17.35 -2.50 7.81
CA ALA A 147 17.32 -1.14 7.27
C ALA A 147 16.09 -0.36 7.73
N LYS A 148 16.30 0.92 8.02
CA LYS A 148 15.22 1.90 8.11
C LYS A 148 14.93 2.44 6.71
N PHE A 149 13.65 2.63 6.40
CA PHE A 149 13.19 3.05 5.09
C PHE A 149 12.96 4.56 5.02
N ASP A 150 13.35 5.17 3.91
CA ASP A 150 13.04 6.57 3.59
C ASP A 150 11.57 6.72 3.24
N ALA A 151 10.99 5.69 2.60
CA ALA A 151 9.59 5.67 2.24
C ALA A 151 8.99 4.27 2.46
N ILE A 152 7.76 4.24 2.98
CA ILE A 152 6.96 3.01 3.11
C ILE A 152 5.64 3.24 2.39
N SER A 153 5.38 2.42 1.38
CA SER A 153 4.19 2.47 0.54
C SER A 153 3.20 1.39 0.94
N VAL A 154 1.91 1.77 1.07
CA VAL A 154 0.78 0.86 1.29
C VAL A 154 -0.32 1.22 0.28
N MET A 155 -0.01 1.08 -1.01
CA MET A 155 -0.92 1.49 -2.08
C MET A 155 -1.96 0.42 -2.40
N LEU A 156 -3.23 0.75 -2.20
CA LEU A 156 -4.37 -0.08 -2.59
C LEU A 156 -4.42 -1.46 -1.92
N LEU A 157 -3.85 -1.58 -0.72
CA LEU A 157 -3.84 -2.82 0.07
C LEU A 157 -5.00 -2.88 1.06
N LEU A 158 -5.22 -1.83 1.87
CA LEU A 158 -6.06 -1.90 3.08
C LEU A 158 -7.50 -2.35 2.81
N HIS A 159 -8.09 -1.95 1.68
CA HIS A 159 -9.45 -2.37 1.32
C HIS A 159 -9.57 -3.85 0.95
N CYS A 160 -8.46 -4.51 0.64
CA CYS A 160 -8.42 -5.95 0.37
C CYS A 160 -8.22 -6.79 1.64
N LEU A 161 -7.84 -6.16 2.75
CA LEU A 161 -7.53 -6.85 3.98
C LEU A 161 -8.80 -7.21 4.78
N PRO A 162 -8.86 -8.39 5.40
CA PRO A 162 -9.96 -8.80 6.25
C PRO A 162 -9.90 -8.14 7.63
N GLY A 163 -11.04 -8.14 8.31
CA GLY A 163 -11.16 -7.66 9.68
C GLY A 163 -11.54 -6.19 9.80
N PRO A 164 -11.69 -5.70 11.04
CA PRO A 164 -12.14 -4.34 11.31
C PRO A 164 -11.07 -3.30 10.95
N PRO A 165 -11.48 -2.04 10.67
CA PRO A 165 -10.55 -0.95 10.36
C PRO A 165 -9.47 -0.74 11.43
N SER A 166 -9.81 -0.90 12.71
CA SER A 166 -8.88 -0.75 13.84
C SER A 166 -7.68 -1.71 13.76
N ARG A 167 -7.89 -2.95 13.29
CA ARG A 167 -6.80 -3.91 13.08
C ARG A 167 -5.87 -3.49 11.96
N LYS A 168 -6.43 -2.96 10.89
CA LYS A 168 -5.65 -2.44 9.73
C LYS A 168 -4.86 -1.19 10.13
N ALA A 169 -5.48 -0.27 10.88
CA ALA A 169 -4.83 0.93 11.41
C ALA A 169 -3.69 0.57 12.36
N ALA A 170 -3.90 -0.38 13.27
CA ALA A 170 -2.83 -0.86 14.16
C ALA A 170 -1.65 -1.46 13.38
N ALA A 171 -1.91 -2.16 12.26
CA ALA A 171 -0.85 -2.65 11.38
C ALA A 171 -0.08 -1.52 10.69
N LEU A 172 -0.78 -0.45 10.24
CA LEU A 172 -0.14 0.76 9.69
C LEU A 172 0.77 1.43 10.71
N ILE A 173 0.28 1.65 11.93
CA ILE A 173 1.05 2.32 13.00
C ILE A 173 2.33 1.56 13.34
N ARG A 174 2.31 0.23 13.32
CA ARG A 174 3.53 -0.56 13.57
C ARG A 174 4.65 -0.27 12.57
N LEU A 175 4.33 0.16 11.35
CA LEU A 175 5.32 0.51 10.34
C LEU A 175 6.19 1.71 10.73
N ARG A 176 5.75 2.56 11.68
CA ARG A 176 6.58 3.67 12.19
C ARG A 176 7.94 3.20 12.69
N GLY A 177 7.99 1.98 13.25
CA GLY A 177 9.23 1.36 13.71
C GLY A 177 10.24 1.07 12.60
N LEU A 178 9.81 1.03 11.35
CA LEU A 178 10.63 0.78 10.16
C LEU A 178 11.01 2.06 9.40
N LEU A 179 10.41 3.21 9.75
CA LEU A 179 10.74 4.50 9.14
C LEU A 179 12.05 5.06 9.67
N LYS A 180 12.80 5.75 8.83
CA LYS A 180 13.86 6.66 9.27
C LYS A 180 13.24 7.76 10.12
N LYS A 181 13.93 8.16 11.20
CA LYS A 181 13.45 9.22 12.09
C LYS A 181 13.41 10.57 11.38
N ASP A 182 14.46 10.84 10.59
CA ASP A 182 14.61 12.09 9.87
C ASP A 182 14.09 11.94 8.44
N GLY A 183 12.94 12.53 8.14
CA GLY A 183 12.38 12.61 6.79
C GLY A 183 11.70 11.36 6.26
N GLY A 184 11.59 10.28 7.03
CA GLY A 184 10.88 9.07 6.60
C GLY A 184 9.38 9.32 6.39
N VAL A 185 8.79 8.76 5.33
CA VAL A 185 7.37 8.91 5.00
C VAL A 185 6.65 7.57 4.89
N LEU A 186 5.53 7.43 5.59
CA LEU A 186 4.53 6.38 5.39
C LEU A 186 3.40 6.94 4.56
N PHE A 187 3.08 6.33 3.44
CA PHE A 187 2.00 6.79 2.58
C PHE A 187 1.20 5.65 1.98
N GLY A 188 -0.03 5.95 1.57
CA GLY A 188 -0.88 4.92 0.99
C GLY A 188 -2.16 5.45 0.38
N ALA A 189 -2.88 4.52 -0.26
CA ALA A 189 -4.19 4.75 -0.83
C ALA A 189 -5.14 3.60 -0.52
N THR A 190 -6.40 3.89 -0.21
CA THR A 190 -7.40 2.84 0.00
C THR A 190 -8.80 3.26 -0.42
N ILE A 191 -9.58 2.30 -0.95
CA ILE A 191 -10.99 2.49 -1.30
C ILE A 191 -11.82 2.38 -0.02
N LEU A 192 -12.62 3.41 0.25
CA LEU A 192 -13.47 3.47 1.44
C LEU A 192 -14.82 2.78 1.21
N GLY A 193 -15.32 2.13 2.25
CA GLY A 193 -16.67 1.57 2.31
C GLY A 193 -17.69 2.52 2.92
N GLN A 194 -17.24 3.42 3.79
CA GLN A 194 -18.08 4.38 4.52
C GLN A 194 -17.55 5.81 4.39
N GLY A 195 -18.43 6.78 4.68
CA GLY A 195 -18.08 8.21 4.61
C GLY A 195 -17.96 8.76 3.19
N VAL A 196 -18.28 7.97 2.16
CA VAL A 196 -18.25 8.36 0.75
C VAL A 196 -19.50 7.86 0.00
N THR A 197 -19.93 8.60 -1.01
CA THR A 197 -21.11 8.22 -1.82
C THR A 197 -20.66 7.45 -3.06
N HIS A 198 -20.97 6.16 -3.12
CA HIS A 198 -20.72 5.33 -4.29
C HIS A 198 -21.80 5.52 -5.36
N ASN A 199 -21.41 5.63 -6.62
CA ASN A 199 -22.34 5.56 -7.75
C ASN A 199 -22.88 4.13 -7.93
N VAL A 200 -23.83 3.92 -8.82
CA VAL A 200 -24.46 2.61 -9.04
C VAL A 200 -23.42 1.53 -9.37
N PHE A 201 -22.49 1.85 -10.26
CA PHE A 201 -21.41 0.91 -10.64
C PHE A 201 -20.47 0.61 -9.46
N GLY A 202 -20.07 1.63 -8.70
CA GLY A 202 -19.25 1.46 -7.49
C GLY A 202 -19.97 0.62 -6.42
N ARG A 203 -21.27 0.84 -6.19
CA ARG A 203 -22.08 0.02 -5.26
C ARG A 203 -22.14 -1.44 -5.68
N PHE A 204 -22.33 -1.70 -6.98
CA PHE A 204 -22.30 -3.06 -7.51
C PHE A 204 -20.96 -3.73 -7.29
N LEU A 205 -19.85 -3.05 -7.61
CA LEU A 205 -18.50 -3.59 -7.41
C LEU A 205 -18.19 -3.79 -5.92
N MET A 206 -18.56 -2.86 -5.04
CA MET A 206 -18.42 -2.99 -3.58
C MET A 206 -19.15 -4.23 -3.07
N TRP A 207 -20.41 -4.41 -3.48
CA TRP A 207 -21.19 -5.58 -3.11
C TRP A 207 -20.52 -6.88 -3.61
N LEU A 208 -20.15 -6.92 -4.89
CA LEU A 208 -19.55 -8.10 -5.53
C LEU A 208 -18.22 -8.50 -4.89
N HIS A 209 -17.30 -7.54 -4.73
CA HIS A 209 -15.97 -7.80 -4.19
C HIS A 209 -16.01 -8.18 -2.70
N ASN A 210 -16.85 -7.51 -1.91
CA ASN A 210 -17.04 -7.88 -0.51
C ASN A 210 -17.73 -9.24 -0.34
N ARG A 211 -18.69 -9.59 -1.23
CA ARG A 211 -19.32 -10.92 -1.19
C ARG A 211 -18.34 -12.04 -1.53
N ARG A 212 -17.40 -11.78 -2.45
CA ARG A 212 -16.37 -12.75 -2.85
C ARG A 212 -15.16 -12.77 -1.92
N GLY A 213 -15.11 -11.90 -0.91
CA GLY A 213 -13.98 -11.79 0.01
C GLY A 213 -12.71 -11.24 -0.64
N ILE A 214 -12.84 -10.53 -1.78
CA ILE A 214 -11.75 -9.78 -2.43
C ILE A 214 -11.53 -8.47 -1.66
N PHE A 215 -12.62 -7.81 -1.22
CA PHE A 215 -12.59 -6.65 -0.35
C PHE A 215 -13.06 -7.01 1.05
N GLY A 216 -12.49 -6.32 2.05
CA GLY A 216 -12.89 -6.38 3.45
C GLY A 216 -13.12 -4.99 4.04
N ASN A 217 -13.62 -4.05 3.22
CA ASN A 217 -13.63 -2.62 3.51
C ASN A 217 -15.02 -2.04 3.80
N ARG A 218 -16.01 -2.85 4.14
CA ARG A 218 -17.39 -2.36 4.38
C ARG A 218 -17.47 -1.29 5.46
N GLU A 219 -16.62 -1.40 6.47
CA GLU A 219 -16.56 -0.50 7.63
C GLU A 219 -15.43 0.53 7.53
N ASP A 220 -14.63 0.48 6.47
CA ASP A 220 -13.48 1.36 6.30
C ASP A 220 -13.95 2.79 6.00
N ALA A 221 -13.73 3.70 6.95
CA ALA A 221 -13.95 5.13 6.83
C ALA A 221 -12.61 5.87 6.93
N ALA A 222 -12.51 7.09 6.39
CA ALA A 222 -11.27 7.86 6.42
C ALA A 222 -10.77 8.05 7.86
N LYS A 223 -11.64 8.48 8.77
CA LYS A 223 -11.32 8.68 10.19
C LYS A 223 -10.71 7.44 10.87
N SER A 224 -11.13 6.25 10.46
CA SER A 224 -10.64 5.00 11.06
C SER A 224 -9.15 4.74 10.81
N PHE A 225 -8.56 5.43 9.84
CA PHE A 225 -7.12 5.37 9.53
C PHE A 225 -6.41 6.66 9.91
N VAL A 226 -7.03 7.81 9.66
CA VAL A 226 -6.44 9.13 9.86
C VAL A 226 -6.23 9.43 11.34
N GLU A 227 -7.28 9.30 12.17
CA GLU A 227 -7.19 9.57 13.60
C GLU A 227 -6.05 8.78 14.30
N PRO A 228 -5.95 7.43 14.10
CA PRO A 228 -4.82 6.69 14.67
C PRO A 228 -3.44 7.05 14.09
N LEU A 229 -3.37 7.53 12.85
CA LEU A 229 -2.12 8.01 12.28
C LEU A 229 -1.70 9.33 12.90
N GLU A 230 -2.65 10.27 13.10
CA GLU A 230 -2.42 11.58 13.77
C GLU A 230 -1.99 11.42 15.25
N GLU A 231 -2.44 10.35 15.92
CA GLU A 231 -2.00 10.02 17.27
C GLU A 231 -0.57 9.43 17.33
N ALA A 232 -0.10 8.80 16.26
CA ALA A 232 1.13 8.01 16.25
C ALA A 232 2.28 8.62 15.44
N LEU A 233 1.99 9.53 14.53
CA LEU A 233 2.93 10.12 13.57
C LEU A 233 2.72 11.63 13.49
N GLU A 234 3.79 12.36 13.17
CA GLU A 234 3.75 13.80 12.91
C GLU A 234 3.36 14.07 11.44
N ASP A 235 2.97 15.31 11.14
CA ASP A 235 2.68 15.81 9.79
C ASP A 235 1.82 14.85 8.95
N VAL A 236 0.66 14.46 9.49
CA VAL A 236 -0.30 13.62 8.77
C VAL A 236 -1.10 14.47 7.81
N ARG A 237 -1.00 14.17 6.54
CA ARG A 237 -1.76 14.82 5.46
C ARG A 237 -2.61 13.80 4.74
N TRP A 238 -3.83 14.18 4.43
CA TRP A 238 -4.72 13.29 3.71
C TRP A 238 -5.73 14.06 2.86
N ARG A 239 -6.26 13.39 1.87
CA ARG A 239 -7.34 13.89 1.03
C ARG A 239 -8.20 12.76 0.49
N LEU A 240 -9.45 13.09 0.18
CA LEU A 240 -10.36 12.19 -0.54
C LEU A 240 -10.38 12.55 -2.02
N VAL A 241 -10.15 11.56 -2.87
CA VAL A 241 -10.36 11.67 -4.31
C VAL A 241 -11.42 10.65 -4.72
N GLY A 242 -12.59 11.14 -5.01
CA GLY A 242 -13.74 10.27 -5.26
C GLY A 242 -14.07 9.41 -4.03
N ARG A 243 -13.72 8.12 -4.08
CA ARG A 243 -13.97 7.13 -3.01
C ARG A 243 -12.67 6.58 -2.43
N VAL A 244 -11.58 7.20 -2.78
CA VAL A 244 -10.23 6.78 -2.35
C VAL A 244 -9.69 7.79 -1.36
N LEU A 245 -9.24 7.28 -0.21
CA LEU A 245 -8.41 8.02 0.73
C LEU A 245 -6.96 7.92 0.26
N LEU A 246 -6.31 9.06 0.08
CA LEU A 246 -4.87 9.20 -0.05
C LEU A 246 -4.34 9.79 1.25
N PHE A 247 -3.32 9.19 1.84
CA PHE A 247 -2.72 9.65 3.10
C PHE A 247 -1.21 9.55 3.08
N GLU A 248 -0.55 10.46 3.74
CA GLU A 248 0.88 10.45 4.02
C GLU A 248 1.11 10.90 5.46
N ALA A 249 2.11 10.34 6.12
CA ALA A 249 2.48 10.67 7.49
C ALA A 249 4.00 10.60 7.64
N ARG A 250 4.58 11.49 8.42
CA ARG A 250 6.03 11.62 8.61
C ARG A 250 6.39 11.56 10.07
N GLY A 251 7.58 11.06 10.35
CA GLY A 251 8.16 11.00 11.69
C GLY A 251 7.33 10.21 12.71
N PRO A 252 7.94 9.69 13.76
CA PRO A 252 7.19 9.28 14.95
C PRO A 252 6.93 10.51 15.82
N VAL A 253 5.77 10.59 16.44
CA VAL A 253 5.56 11.48 17.60
C VAL A 253 6.57 11.08 18.67
N VAL A 254 7.42 12.00 19.10
CA VAL A 254 8.46 11.81 20.12
C VAL A 254 7.84 11.70 21.50
#